data_a7cb1805900921b2103cae6a1aa8389d
#
_entry.id   a7cb1805900921b2103cae6a1aa8389d
#
_cell.length_a   1.000
_cell.length_b   1.000
_cell.length_c   1.000
_cell.angle_alpha   90.00
_cell.angle_beta   90.00
_cell.angle_gamma   90.00
#
_symmetry.space_group_name_H-M   'P 1'
#
loop_
_entity.id
_entity.type
_entity.pdbx_description
1 polymer ?
#
loop_
_entity_poly.entity_id
_entity_poly.type
_entity_poly.pdbx_seq_one_letter_code
_entity_poly.pdbx_strand_id
1 'polypeptide(L)' 'MPGNKDLWNWIKQVIDGNDAKKNVSIVVMDRKGNDKLRFNLTAAWPSSWRLGKLDSHLSAPLIEELVLRYETLSVP' A
#
# COMPACT_ATOMS: atom_id res chain seq x y z
N MET A 1 -7.68 -4.56 9.06
CA MET A 1 -7.03 -3.29 8.80
C MET A 1 -7.83 -2.48 7.80
N PRO A 2 -8.25 -1.28 8.16
CA PRO A 2 -8.93 -0.43 7.20
C PRO A 2 -7.93 -0.03 6.11
N GLY A 3 -8.23 -0.22 4.89
CA GLY A 3 -7.35 0.14 3.80
C GLY A 3 -6.99 -0.98 2.86
N ASN A 4 -7.30 -2.23 3.20
CA ASN A 4 -7.02 -3.33 2.28
C ASN A 4 -7.79 -3.15 0.97
N LYS A 5 -9.03 -2.71 1.06
CA LYS A 5 -9.85 -2.45 -0.11
C LYS A 5 -9.32 -1.26 -0.90
N ASP A 6 -8.84 -0.22 -0.21
CA ASP A 6 -8.25 0.95 -0.85
C ASP A 6 -6.95 0.59 -1.56
N LEU A 7 -6.11 -0.25 -0.95
CA LEU A 7 -4.91 -0.75 -1.59
C LEU A 7 -5.23 -1.54 -2.84
N TRP A 8 -6.24 -2.39 -2.76
CA TRP A 8 -6.66 -3.21 -3.90
C TRP A 8 -7.18 -2.33 -5.03
N ASN A 9 -7.96 -1.29 -4.71
CA ASN A 9 -8.44 -0.35 -5.71
C ASN A 9 -7.29 0.39 -6.38
N TRP A 10 -6.26 0.75 -5.62
CA TRP A 10 -5.07 1.39 -6.16
C TRP A 10 -4.34 0.47 -7.14
N ILE A 11 -4.17 -0.81 -6.75
CA ILE A 11 -3.54 -1.81 -7.61
C ILE A 11 -4.35 -1.98 -8.90
N LYS A 12 -5.66 -2.00 -8.82
CA LYS A 12 -6.51 -2.14 -10.00
C LYS A 12 -6.35 -0.97 -10.97
N GLN A 13 -6.14 0.22 -10.46
CA GLN A 13 -5.87 1.38 -11.31
C GLN A 13 -4.59 1.18 -12.13
N VAL A 14 -3.56 0.61 -11.50
CA VAL A 14 -2.31 0.31 -12.21
C VAL A 14 -2.54 -0.76 -13.28
N ILE A 15 -3.29 -1.80 -12.95
CA ILE A 15 -3.61 -2.87 -13.90
C ILE A 15 -4.35 -2.31 -15.12
N ASP A 16 -5.26 -1.36 -14.88
CA ASP A 16 -6.05 -0.74 -15.95
C ASP A 16 -5.23 0.27 -16.78
N GLY A 17 -3.97 0.49 -16.43
CA GLY A 17 -3.10 1.39 -17.17
C GLY A 17 -3.26 2.86 -16.81
N ASN A 18 -3.99 3.18 -15.75
CA ASN A 18 -4.16 4.55 -15.29
C ASN A 18 -2.92 5.02 -14.53
N ASP A 19 -2.67 6.33 -14.55
CA ASP A 19 -1.62 6.91 -13.73
C ASP A 19 -2.09 6.91 -12.28
N ALA A 20 -1.50 6.04 -11.48
CA ALA A 20 -1.89 5.84 -10.09
C ALA A 20 -0.85 6.35 -9.09
N LYS A 21 0.07 7.20 -9.53
CA LYS A 21 1.08 7.77 -8.63
C LYS A 21 0.42 8.68 -7.60
N LYS A 22 0.84 8.54 -6.36
CA LYS A 22 0.36 9.41 -5.28
C LYS A 22 1.37 9.46 -4.14
N ASN A 23 1.22 10.47 -3.30
CA ASN A 23 2.05 10.61 -2.11
C ASN A 23 1.50 9.70 -1.02
N VAL A 24 2.40 8.94 -0.40
CA VAL A 24 2.03 7.91 0.57
C VAL A 24 2.90 8.07 1.80
N SER A 25 2.31 7.89 2.97
CA SER A 25 3.05 7.82 4.21
C SER A 25 2.96 6.41 4.77
N ILE A 26 4.11 5.85 5.12
CA ILE A 26 4.19 4.54 5.78
C ILE A 26 4.60 4.79 7.22
N VAL A 27 3.78 4.34 8.15
CA VAL A 27 4.02 4.53 9.57
C VAL A 27 4.30 3.17 10.20
N VAL A 28 5.45 3.07 10.86
CA VAL A 28 5.81 1.89 11.64
C VAL A 28 5.46 2.19 13.08
N MET A 29 4.58 1.40 13.66
CA MET A 29 4.13 1.57 15.04
C MET A 29 4.73 0.49 15.93
N ASP A 30 4.91 0.84 17.22
CA ASP A 30 5.31 -0.16 18.19
C ASP A 30 4.10 -0.98 18.66
N ARG A 31 4.33 -1.88 19.60
CA ARG A 31 3.25 -2.75 20.11
C ARG A 31 2.19 -1.99 20.86
N LYS A 32 2.50 -0.79 21.35
CA LYS A 32 1.57 0.04 22.10
C LYS A 32 0.77 0.98 21.19
N GLY A 33 1.06 0.95 19.88
CA GLY A 33 0.37 1.80 18.93
C GLY A 33 1.00 3.17 18.74
N ASN A 34 2.17 3.42 19.34
CA ASN A 34 2.86 4.69 19.14
C ASN A 34 3.62 4.69 17.83
N ASP A 35 3.64 5.83 17.14
CA ASP A 35 4.40 6.00 15.91
C ASP A 35 5.88 5.93 16.22
N LYS A 36 6.58 4.98 15.61
CA LYS A 36 8.00 4.78 15.84
C LYS A 36 8.84 5.36 14.72
N LEU A 37 8.36 5.24 13.50
CA LEU A 37 9.08 5.68 12.31
C LEU A 37 8.08 5.99 11.22
N ARG A 38 8.34 7.06 10.46
CA ARG A 38 7.47 7.44 9.35
C ARG A 38 8.32 7.63 8.09
N PHE A 39 7.86 7.03 7.01
CA PHE A 39 8.45 7.24 5.68
C PHE A 39 7.44 7.96 4.82
N ASN A 40 7.85 9.04 4.18
CA ASN A 40 7.02 9.77 3.23
C ASN A 40 7.53 9.50 1.82
N LEU A 41 6.68 8.92 0.99
CA LEU A 41 7.00 8.61 -0.39
C LEU A 41 6.27 9.58 -1.31
N THR A 42 7.01 10.15 -2.26
CA THR A 42 6.46 11.08 -3.25
C THR A 42 6.35 10.37 -4.58
N ALA A 43 5.21 10.51 -5.24
CA ALA A 43 4.93 9.90 -6.53
C ALA A 43 5.16 8.39 -6.49
N ALA A 44 4.55 7.73 -5.51
CA ALA A 44 4.67 6.29 -5.33
C ALA A 44 3.59 5.55 -6.09
N TRP A 45 3.93 4.34 -6.53
CA TRP A 45 2.96 3.47 -7.21
C TRP A 45 3.28 2.01 -6.88
N PRO A 46 2.26 1.13 -6.85
CA PRO A 46 2.50 -0.28 -6.66
C PRO A 46 3.12 -0.89 -7.92
N SER A 47 4.29 -1.51 -7.78
CA SER A 47 4.99 -2.12 -8.91
C SER A 47 4.87 -3.64 -8.92
N SER A 48 4.66 -4.25 -7.76
CA SER A 48 4.55 -5.68 -7.62
C SER A 48 3.74 -6.00 -6.38
N TRP A 49 2.99 -7.09 -6.42
CA TRP A 49 2.19 -7.51 -5.28
C TRP A 49 2.02 -9.02 -5.29
N ARG A 50 1.75 -9.58 -4.12
CA ARG A 50 1.43 -10.97 -3.95
C ARG A 50 0.14 -11.09 -3.14
N LEU A 51 -0.78 -11.88 -3.65
CA LEU A 51 -2.07 -12.10 -3.01
C LEU A 51 -2.04 -13.39 -2.20
N GLY A 52 -2.70 -13.37 -1.06
CA GLY A 52 -2.91 -14.55 -0.25
C GLY A 52 -4.13 -15.33 -0.71
N LYS A 53 -4.59 -16.23 0.15
CA LYS A 53 -5.77 -17.00 -0.14
C LYS A 53 -6.99 -16.11 -0.29
N LEU A 54 -7.81 -16.41 -1.29
CA LEU A 54 -9.10 -15.77 -1.43
C LEU A 54 -10.05 -16.33 -0.39
N ASP A 55 -10.66 -15.43 0.37
CA ASP A 55 -11.69 -15.77 1.34
C ASP A 55 -13.01 -15.24 0.79
N SER A 56 -14.00 -16.11 0.69
CA SER A 56 -15.31 -15.73 0.16
C SER A 56 -16.01 -14.66 0.99
N HIS A 57 -15.59 -14.47 2.23
CA HIS A 57 -16.15 -13.45 3.11
C HIS A 57 -15.50 -12.08 2.95
N LEU A 58 -14.42 -11.99 2.18
CA LEU A 58 -13.72 -10.72 1.96
C LEU A 58 -14.19 -10.06 0.68
N SER A 59 -14.33 -8.74 0.71
CA SER A 59 -14.71 -7.96 -0.46
C SER A 59 -13.54 -7.74 -1.43
N ALA A 60 -12.33 -8.09 -1.03
CA ALA A 60 -11.11 -7.92 -1.83
C ALA A 60 -10.11 -9.01 -1.45
N PRO A 61 -9.19 -9.38 -2.36
CA PRO A 61 -8.14 -10.32 -2.02
C PRO A 61 -7.25 -9.78 -0.89
N LEU A 62 -6.76 -10.70 -0.05
CA LEU A 62 -5.79 -10.34 0.97
C LEU A 62 -4.43 -10.10 0.32
N ILE A 63 -3.86 -8.93 0.54
CA ILE A 63 -2.56 -8.58 0.02
C ILE A 63 -1.50 -8.98 1.04
N GLU A 64 -0.66 -9.95 0.70
CA GLU A 64 0.40 -10.43 1.60
C GLU A 64 1.69 -9.64 1.40
N GLU A 65 1.95 -9.19 0.19
CA GLU A 65 3.17 -8.47 -0.12
C GLU A 65 2.85 -7.37 -1.12
N LEU A 66 3.41 -6.21 -0.89
CA LEU A 66 3.25 -5.07 -1.77
C LEU A 66 4.59 -4.37 -1.91
N VAL A 67 5.05 -4.22 -3.15
CA VAL A 67 6.27 -3.49 -3.46
C VAL A 67 5.87 -2.17 -4.09
N LEU A 68 6.29 -1.08 -3.48
CA LEU A 68 6.05 0.27 -3.97
C LEU A 68 7.33 0.83 -4.57
N ARG A 69 7.20 1.51 -5.69
CA ARG A 69 8.25 2.36 -6.23
C ARG A 69 7.88 3.82 -5.99
N TYR A 70 8.88 4.67 -5.93
CA TYR A 70 8.68 6.08 -5.61
C TYR A 70 9.75 6.91 -6.28
N GLU A 71 9.50 8.21 -6.42
CA GLU A 71 10.50 9.13 -6.93
C GLU A 71 11.35 9.70 -5.81
N THR A 72 10.74 10.01 -4.67
CA THR A 72 11.44 10.62 -3.54
C THR A 72 11.01 9.97 -2.25
N LEU A 73 11.98 9.69 -1.38
CA LEU A 73 11.76 9.19 -0.03
C LEU A 73 12.26 10.23 0.97
N SER A 74 11.43 10.55 1.94
CA SER A 74 11.78 11.44 3.03
C SER A 74 11.50 10.76 4.37
N VAL A 75 12.44 10.87 5.30
CA VAL A 75 12.27 10.41 6.68
C VAL A 75 12.35 11.64 7.56
N PRO A 76 11.24 12.11 8.13
CA PRO A 76 11.24 13.30 8.98
C PRO A 76 11.93 13.07 10.32
#